data_bd70ecf35d62e20d65207d731ef1ba1f
#
_entry.id   bd70ecf35d62e20d65207d731ef1ba1f
#
_cell.length_a   1.000
_cell.length_b   1.000
_cell.length_c   1.000
_cell.angle_alpha   90.00
_cell.angle_beta   90.00
_cell.angle_gamma   90.00
#
_symmetry.space_group_name_H-M   'P 1'
#
loop_
_entity.id
_entity.type
_entity.pdbx_description
1 polymer ?
#
loop_
_entity_poly.entity_id
_entity_poly.type
_entity_poly.pdbx_seq_one_letter_code
_entity_poly.pdbx_strand_id
1 'polypeptide(L)' 'MTWITEQEYDETTRREVKSMRDEVRRTMREKHLRINAVSKGSGLAFCAVRDFISGTRVPSYKTISRIRYFVQKYEP' A
#
# COMPACT_ATOMS: atom_id res chain seq x y z
N MET A 1 -3.03 14.21 3.72
CA MET A 1 -2.39 13.22 2.83
C MET A 1 -2.76 13.56 1.40
N THR A 2 -1.77 13.61 0.53
CA THR A 2 -1.99 13.95 -0.87
C THR A 2 -2.17 12.67 -1.69
N TRP A 3 -3.23 12.63 -2.48
CA TRP A 3 -3.49 11.52 -3.38
C TRP A 3 -3.16 11.92 -4.81
N ILE A 4 -2.48 11.03 -5.52
CA ILE A 4 -2.09 11.23 -6.91
C ILE A 4 -2.55 10.00 -7.70
N THR A 5 -3.07 10.21 -8.90
CA THR A 5 -3.42 9.09 -9.75
C THR A 5 -2.14 8.49 -10.34
N GLU A 6 -2.17 7.21 -10.68
CA GLU A 6 -1.02 6.54 -11.25
C GLU A 6 -0.53 7.21 -12.53
N GLN A 7 -1.44 7.76 -13.32
CA GLN A 7 -1.10 8.42 -14.56
C GLN A 7 -0.30 9.70 -14.38
N GLU A 8 -0.32 10.29 -13.20
CA GLU A 8 0.42 11.53 -12.91
C GLU A 8 1.89 11.28 -12.63
N TYR A 9 2.30 10.03 -12.40
CA TYR A 9 3.68 9.66 -12.20
C TYR A 9 4.38 9.42 -13.54
N ASP A 10 5.69 9.60 -13.56
CA ASP A 10 6.47 9.15 -14.70
C ASP A 10 6.52 7.62 -14.73
N GLU A 11 7.03 7.07 -15.81
CA GLU A 11 7.02 5.63 -16.00
C GLU A 11 7.87 4.89 -14.96
N THR A 12 9.00 5.46 -14.58
CA THR A 12 9.88 4.86 -13.57
C THR A 12 9.19 4.77 -12.23
N THR A 13 8.56 5.88 -11.82
CA THR A 13 7.83 5.92 -10.55
C THR A 13 6.67 4.95 -10.56
N ARG A 14 5.96 4.83 -11.69
CA ARG A 14 4.85 3.88 -11.80
C ARG A 14 5.32 2.44 -11.63
N ARG A 15 6.45 2.09 -12.20
CA ARG A 15 7.02 0.75 -12.04
C ARG A 15 7.38 0.46 -10.59
N GLU A 16 8.00 1.42 -9.92
CA GLU A 16 8.37 1.27 -8.52
C GLU A 16 7.14 1.09 -7.63
N VAL A 17 6.12 1.91 -7.85
CA VAL A 17 4.89 1.83 -7.08
C VAL A 17 4.18 0.51 -7.34
N LYS A 18 4.13 0.07 -8.58
CA LYS A 18 3.52 -1.21 -8.92
C LYS A 18 4.26 -2.37 -8.26
N SER A 19 5.58 -2.31 -8.25
CA SER A 19 6.40 -3.34 -7.61
C SER A 19 6.12 -3.40 -6.11
N MET A 20 6.04 -2.24 -5.46
CA MET A 20 5.72 -2.17 -4.04
C MET A 20 4.32 -2.68 -3.74
N ARG A 21 3.35 -2.34 -4.59
CA ARG A 21 1.98 -2.82 -4.44
C ARG A 21 1.91 -4.34 -4.57
N ASP A 22 2.57 -4.89 -5.58
CA ASP A 22 2.56 -6.33 -5.80
C ASP A 22 3.21 -7.07 -4.65
N GLU A 23 4.30 -6.53 -4.11
CA GLU A 23 4.97 -7.08 -2.94
C GLU A 23 4.04 -7.09 -1.72
N VAL A 24 3.37 -5.97 -1.48
CA VAL A 24 2.43 -5.84 -0.36
C VAL A 24 1.27 -6.83 -0.51
N ARG A 25 0.70 -6.92 -1.70
CA ARG A 25 -0.40 -7.85 -1.97
C ARG A 25 0.02 -9.30 -1.70
N ARG A 26 1.19 -9.68 -2.17
CA ARG A 26 1.70 -11.04 -1.97
C ARG A 26 1.91 -11.33 -0.49
N THR A 27 2.55 -10.40 0.22
CA THR A 27 2.82 -10.58 1.64
C THR A 27 1.52 -10.65 2.45
N MET A 28 0.54 -9.82 2.11
CA MET A 28 -0.77 -9.86 2.75
C MET A 28 -1.44 -11.23 2.54
N ARG A 29 -1.34 -11.76 1.33
CA ARG A 29 -1.91 -13.08 1.03
C ARG A 29 -1.22 -14.18 1.83
N GLU A 30 0.11 -14.14 1.87
CA GLU A 30 0.89 -15.14 2.61
C GLU A 30 0.58 -15.11 4.10
N LYS A 31 0.35 -13.93 4.65
CA LYS A 31 0.09 -13.74 6.07
C LYS A 31 -1.40 -13.68 6.42
N HIS A 32 -2.26 -13.87 5.43
CA HIS A 32 -3.71 -13.80 5.60
C HIS A 32 -4.17 -12.46 6.20
N LEU A 33 -3.52 -11.38 5.79
CA LEU A 33 -3.86 -10.03 6.24
C LEU A 33 -4.97 -9.44 5.38
N ARG A 34 -5.94 -8.83 6.04
CA ARG A 34 -7.00 -8.09 5.38
C ARG A 34 -6.71 -6.59 5.44
N ILE A 35 -7.37 -5.84 4.55
CA ILE A 35 -7.21 -4.39 4.50
C ILE A 35 -7.53 -3.74 5.85
N ASN A 36 -8.56 -4.21 6.55
CA ASN A 36 -8.91 -3.71 7.87
C ASN A 36 -7.76 -3.83 8.87
N ALA A 37 -7.11 -4.98 8.87
CA ALA A 37 -5.99 -5.22 9.78
C ALA A 37 -4.81 -4.30 9.46
N VAL A 38 -4.53 -4.10 8.17
CA VAL A 38 -3.45 -3.20 7.75
C VAL A 38 -3.78 -1.76 8.11
N SER A 39 -5.03 -1.35 7.91
CA SER A 39 -5.48 0.00 8.27
C SER A 39 -5.29 0.26 9.76
N LYS A 40 -5.76 -0.65 10.60
CA LYS A 40 -5.65 -0.49 12.05
C LYS A 40 -4.20 -0.52 12.52
N GLY A 41 -3.42 -1.44 11.99
CA GLY A 41 -2.03 -1.61 12.43
C GLY A 41 -1.10 -0.50 11.97
N SER A 42 -1.35 0.05 10.79
CA SER A 42 -0.52 1.13 10.25
C SER A 42 -0.96 2.51 10.71
N GLY A 43 -2.15 2.62 11.31
CA GLY A 43 -2.70 3.90 11.71
C GLY A 43 -3.21 4.74 10.54
N LEU A 44 -3.49 4.10 9.41
CA LEU A 44 -3.96 4.78 8.20
C LEU A 44 -5.46 4.53 8.01
N ALA A 45 -6.12 5.45 7.28
CA ALA A 45 -7.52 5.28 6.97
C ALA A 45 -7.74 4.05 6.07
N PHE A 46 -8.84 3.35 6.27
CA PHE A 46 -9.20 2.19 5.46
C PHE A 46 -9.17 2.52 3.96
N CYS A 47 -9.72 3.66 3.59
CA CYS A 47 -9.77 4.08 2.18
C CYS A 47 -8.36 4.25 1.59
N ALA A 48 -7.43 4.77 2.39
CA ALA A 48 -6.06 4.95 1.93
C ALA A 48 -5.40 3.60 1.60
N VAL A 49 -5.56 2.63 2.47
CA VAL A 49 -5.01 1.29 2.26
C VAL A 49 -5.70 0.61 1.09
N ARG A 50 -7.03 0.65 1.06
CA ARG A 50 -7.80 0.04 -0.01
C ARG A 50 -7.42 0.59 -1.38
N ASP A 51 -7.33 1.90 -1.51
CA ASP A 51 -7.04 2.53 -2.79
C ASP A 51 -5.63 2.21 -3.27
N PHE A 52 -4.67 2.11 -2.36
CA PHE A 52 -3.33 1.69 -2.73
C PHE A 52 -3.33 0.22 -3.21
N ILE A 53 -3.96 -0.66 -2.45
CA ILE A 53 -3.99 -2.10 -2.77
C ILE A 53 -4.72 -2.36 -4.10
N SER A 54 -5.82 -1.65 -4.34
CA SER A 54 -6.61 -1.83 -5.57
C SER A 54 -5.96 -1.18 -6.80
N GLY A 55 -5.01 -0.26 -6.59
CA GLY A 55 -4.40 0.46 -7.69
C GLY A 55 -5.21 1.65 -8.17
N THR A 56 -6.28 2.03 -7.45
CA THR A 56 -7.12 3.14 -7.82
C THR A 56 -6.41 4.48 -7.66
N ARG A 57 -5.62 4.60 -6.60
CA ARG A 57 -4.85 5.81 -6.31
C ARG A 57 -3.51 5.45 -5.71
N VAL A 58 -2.56 6.36 -5.85
CA VAL A 58 -1.23 6.19 -5.29
C VAL A 58 -1.04 7.22 -4.18
N PRO A 59 -0.89 6.78 -2.92
CA PRO A 59 -0.62 7.72 -1.84
C PRO A 59 0.84 8.16 -1.85
N SER A 60 1.18 9.08 -0.96
CA SER A 60 2.56 9.53 -0.80
C SER A 60 3.48 8.38 -0.41
N TYR A 61 4.77 8.53 -0.68
CA TYR A 61 5.76 7.53 -0.29
C TYR A 61 5.74 7.23 1.20
N LYS A 62 5.47 8.25 2.01
CA LYS A 62 5.38 8.08 3.45
C LYS A 62 4.27 7.09 3.83
N THR A 63 3.13 7.22 3.18
CA THR A 63 2.00 6.31 3.40
C THR A 63 2.33 4.90 2.93
N ILE A 64 2.93 4.78 1.74
CA ILE A 64 3.32 3.48 1.20
C ILE A 64 4.34 2.81 2.13
N SER A 65 5.30 3.58 2.64
CA SER A 65 6.32 3.05 3.56
C SER A 65 5.70 2.53 4.84
N ARG A 66 4.69 3.20 5.37
CA ARG A 66 3.98 2.75 6.56
C ARG A 66 3.27 1.42 6.33
N ILE A 67 2.60 1.31 5.19
CA ILE A 67 1.91 0.07 4.82
C ILE A 67 2.91 -1.06 4.70
N ARG A 68 4.00 -0.84 3.96
CA ARG A 68 5.02 -1.86 3.75
C ARG A 68 5.66 -2.27 5.08
N TYR A 69 6.00 -1.31 5.90
CA TYR A 69 6.62 -1.60 7.19
C TYR A 69 5.71 -2.47 8.05
N PHE A 70 4.44 -2.10 8.18
CA PHE A 70 3.50 -2.89 8.97
C PHE A 70 3.37 -4.31 8.43
N VAL A 71 3.17 -4.44 7.12
CA VAL A 71 2.95 -5.73 6.49
C VAL A 71 4.17 -6.64 6.65
N GLN A 72 5.37 -6.08 6.47
CA GLN A 72 6.60 -6.85 6.59
C GLN A 72 6.89 -7.29 8.02
N LYS A 73 6.56 -6.46 8.99
CA LYS A 73 6.81 -6.75 10.41
C LYS A 73 5.71 -7.57 11.06
N TYR A 74 4.55 -7.66 10.43
CA TYR A 74 3.43 -8.38 11.00
C TYR A 74 3.75 -9.87 11.14
N GLU A 75 3.45 -10.42 12.31
CA GLU A 75 3.57 -11.85 12.57
C GLU A 75 2.19 -12.40 12.90
N PRO A 76 1.70 -13.38 12.11
CA PRO A 76 0.39 -13.97 12.37
C PRO A 76 0.30 -14.68 13.72
#